data_4230ce00823c8e9db1d0819fd6b9645b
#
_entry.id   4230ce00823c8e9db1d0819fd6b9645b
#
_cell.length_a   1.000
_cell.length_b   1.000
_cell.length_c   1.000
_cell.angle_alpha   90.00
_cell.angle_beta   90.00
_cell.angle_gamma   90.00
#
_symmetry.space_group_name_H-M   'P 1'
#
loop_
_entity.id
_entity.type
_entity.pdbx_description
1 polymer ?
#
loop_
_entity_poly.entity_id
_entity_poly.type
_entity_poly.pdbx_seq_one_letter_code
_entity_poly.pdbx_strand_id
1 'polypeptide(L)'
;NTEISLRTFSPEIVPELQRENALTTEYSKLIASAQIPFEGQVYTVSQLTPLKQDPDDARRAAAWKAEGEWYMQNADKLDSIYDELVKLRDTMGKKLGHKNYIPLGYDRMGRNCYGQEDVERFRAAVVKHIVPLADQVYRRQAERLGKAYPMGYADNALEFRSGNARPCGGPEDILAAGRKFYHELSPETAEFIDVMYDNELLDVLSRKGKAGGGYCTSLGDYHVPFIFANFNGTSGDVEVVTHEAGHAFANYMGRDIVPASCQWPSMESCEVHSMSMEFFAWPWAESFFGGDARKFRYTHLAGALTFIPYGTMVDHFQHIAYEHPELTPAERNAEWARLSAIYMPWMKLEAAQPFYGEGRAWQRQRHIYESPFYYIDYCLAQTVSLEFWAMIQSDPKAAWETYMKYTRPAGTMTFKELIANAGLVSPFGEDALREIASAAG
;
A
#
# COMPACT_ATOMS: atom_id res chain seq x y z
N ASN A 1 -21.00 -0.27 -12.31
CA ASN A 1 -20.41 -1.40 -11.54
C ASN A 1 -21.09 -2.74 -11.86
N THR A 2 -22.43 -2.87 -11.85
CA THR A 2 -23.13 -4.13 -12.15
C THR A 2 -22.77 -4.73 -13.51
N GLU A 3 -22.69 -3.93 -14.56
CA GLU A 3 -22.28 -4.41 -15.89
C GLU A 3 -20.85 -4.95 -15.91
N ILE A 4 -19.94 -4.29 -15.16
CA ILE A 4 -18.56 -4.76 -15.00
C ILE A 4 -18.55 -6.11 -14.28
N SER A 5 -19.27 -6.21 -13.15
CA SER A 5 -19.36 -7.46 -12.39
C SER A 5 -19.90 -8.62 -13.22
N LEU A 6 -20.86 -8.37 -14.11
CA LEU A 6 -21.40 -9.40 -15.02
C LEU A 6 -20.34 -9.89 -16.04
N ARG A 7 -19.40 -9.04 -16.45
CA ARG A 7 -18.33 -9.42 -17.40
C ARG A 7 -17.20 -10.23 -16.72
N THR A 8 -17.11 -10.20 -15.40
CA THR A 8 -16.03 -10.89 -14.66
C THR A 8 -16.32 -12.35 -14.37
N PHE A 9 -17.52 -12.83 -14.65
CA PHE A 9 -17.96 -14.16 -14.29
C PHE A 9 -18.65 -14.91 -15.44
N SER A 10 -18.29 -16.18 -15.60
CA SER A 10 -19.02 -17.17 -16.39
C SER A 10 -18.89 -18.53 -15.68
N PRO A 11 -19.91 -19.42 -15.76
CA PRO A 11 -19.78 -20.81 -15.31
C PRO A 11 -18.55 -21.54 -15.90
N GLU A 12 -18.10 -21.14 -17.09
CA GLU A 12 -16.97 -21.75 -17.80
C GLU A 12 -15.61 -21.53 -17.11
N ILE A 13 -15.49 -20.52 -16.26
CA ILE A 13 -14.25 -20.19 -15.54
C ILE A 13 -14.27 -20.64 -14.07
N VAL A 14 -15.35 -21.28 -13.60
CA VAL A 14 -15.48 -21.74 -12.21
C VAL A 14 -14.33 -22.65 -11.77
N PRO A 15 -13.88 -23.62 -12.59
CA PRO A 15 -12.73 -24.45 -12.21
C PRO A 15 -11.45 -23.64 -12.00
N GLU A 16 -11.20 -22.64 -12.85
CA GLU A 16 -10.06 -21.76 -12.75
C GLU A 16 -10.14 -20.87 -11.50
N LEU A 17 -11.32 -20.31 -11.18
CA LEU A 17 -11.54 -19.51 -9.96
C LEU A 17 -11.29 -20.34 -8.69
N GLN A 18 -11.74 -21.61 -8.66
CA GLN A 18 -11.48 -22.51 -7.54
C GLN A 18 -9.98 -22.80 -7.39
N ARG A 19 -9.28 -23.02 -8.51
CA ARG A 19 -7.84 -23.24 -8.49
C ARG A 19 -7.06 -21.97 -8.11
N GLU A 20 -7.47 -20.81 -8.60
CA GLU A 20 -6.90 -19.52 -8.19
C GLU A 20 -6.99 -19.31 -6.67
N ASN A 21 -8.17 -19.54 -6.08
CA ASN A 21 -8.36 -19.47 -4.64
C ASN A 21 -7.49 -20.46 -3.86
N ALA A 22 -7.27 -21.66 -4.37
CA ALA A 22 -6.39 -22.62 -3.76
C ALA A 22 -4.93 -22.15 -3.78
N LEU A 23 -4.46 -21.60 -4.91
CA LEU A 23 -3.09 -21.09 -5.09
C LEU A 23 -2.80 -19.86 -4.24
N THR A 24 -3.72 -18.89 -4.20
CA THR A 24 -3.59 -17.70 -3.36
C THR A 24 -3.59 -18.06 -1.87
N THR A 25 -4.43 -19.02 -1.47
CA THR A 25 -4.43 -19.57 -0.12
C THR A 25 -3.11 -20.27 0.21
N GLU A 26 -2.54 -21.01 -0.74
CA GLU A 26 -1.25 -21.69 -0.58
C GLU A 26 -0.11 -20.68 -0.37
N TYR A 27 -0.08 -19.61 -1.16
CA TYR A 27 0.85 -18.51 -0.97
C TYR A 27 0.69 -17.87 0.41
N SER A 28 -0.52 -17.48 0.80
CA SER A 28 -0.80 -16.88 2.11
C SER A 28 -0.35 -17.77 3.27
N LYS A 29 -0.64 -19.06 3.21
CA LYS A 29 -0.22 -20.05 4.22
C LYS A 29 1.29 -20.19 4.27
N LEU A 30 1.97 -20.22 3.12
CA LEU A 30 3.43 -20.29 3.06
C LEU A 30 4.07 -19.11 3.77
N ILE A 31 3.65 -17.87 3.45
CA ILE A 31 4.19 -16.66 4.10
C ILE A 31 3.85 -16.63 5.59
N ALA A 32 2.60 -16.97 5.97
CA ALA A 32 2.17 -16.97 7.37
C ALA A 32 2.89 -18.05 8.22
N SER A 33 3.35 -19.14 7.60
CA SER A 33 4.09 -20.20 8.27
C SER A 33 5.58 -19.92 8.41
N ALA A 34 6.07 -18.75 7.97
CA ALA A 34 7.48 -18.42 8.00
C ALA A 34 8.07 -18.53 9.41
N GLN A 35 9.15 -19.30 9.51
CA GLN A 35 9.96 -19.46 10.71
C GLN A 35 11.40 -19.11 10.36
N ILE A 36 11.81 -17.87 10.67
CA ILE A 36 13.12 -17.32 10.31
C ILE A 36 14.01 -17.35 11.55
N PRO A 37 15.03 -18.23 11.60
CA PRO A 37 15.98 -18.26 12.70
C PRO A 37 16.86 -17.00 12.69
N PHE A 38 16.91 -16.30 13.81
CA PHE A 38 17.77 -15.14 13.96
C PHE A 38 18.16 -14.95 15.44
N GLU A 39 19.44 -14.81 15.75
CA GLU A 39 19.98 -14.59 17.11
C GLU A 39 19.44 -15.58 18.17
N GLY A 40 19.31 -16.87 17.81
CA GLY A 40 18.84 -17.92 18.71
C GLY A 40 17.34 -17.95 18.95
N GLN A 41 16.57 -17.11 18.25
CA GLN A 41 15.12 -17.07 18.28
C GLN A 41 14.55 -17.37 16.87
N VAL A 42 13.24 -17.57 16.80
CA VAL A 42 12.52 -17.81 15.55
C VAL A 42 11.46 -16.70 15.37
N TYR A 43 11.48 -16.07 14.22
CA TYR A 43 10.61 -14.94 13.89
C TYR A 43 9.71 -15.24 12.70
N THR A 44 8.53 -14.65 12.68
CA THR A 44 7.74 -14.49 11.45
C THR A 44 8.32 -13.34 10.62
N VAL A 45 7.89 -13.21 9.36
CA VAL A 45 8.29 -12.08 8.51
C VAL A 45 7.98 -10.73 9.18
N SER A 46 6.78 -10.57 9.76
CA SER A 46 6.38 -9.33 10.46
C SER A 46 7.21 -9.05 11.70
N GLN A 47 7.49 -10.07 12.51
CA GLN A 47 8.29 -9.93 13.73
C GLN A 47 9.75 -9.56 13.45
N LEU A 48 10.27 -9.91 12.25
CA LEU A 48 11.64 -9.57 11.85
C LEU A 48 11.76 -8.09 11.42
N THR A 49 10.67 -7.43 11.09
CA THR A 49 10.66 -6.05 10.55
C THR A 49 11.39 -5.04 11.44
N PRO A 50 11.19 -4.98 12.76
CA PRO A 50 11.95 -4.06 13.62
C PRO A 50 13.46 -4.28 13.58
N LEU A 51 13.90 -5.54 13.43
CA LEU A 51 15.32 -5.91 13.35
C LEU A 51 15.95 -5.50 12.01
N LYS A 52 15.14 -5.48 10.94
CA LYS A 52 15.56 -4.96 9.63
C LYS A 52 15.68 -3.44 9.57
N GLN A 53 15.31 -2.74 10.64
CA GLN A 53 15.45 -1.29 10.84
C GLN A 53 16.40 -0.95 11.98
N ASP A 54 17.18 -1.94 12.47
CA ASP A 54 18.11 -1.74 13.59
C ASP A 54 19.20 -0.71 13.21
N PRO A 55 19.54 0.23 14.12
CA PRO A 55 20.64 1.18 13.91
C PRO A 55 22.01 0.52 13.71
N ASP A 56 22.23 -0.67 14.26
CA ASP A 56 23.45 -1.45 14.02
C ASP A 56 23.46 -2.02 12.60
N ASP A 57 24.42 -1.60 11.80
CA ASP A 57 24.54 -1.96 10.38
C ASP A 57 24.69 -3.47 10.17
N ALA A 58 25.48 -4.14 11.03
CA ALA A 58 25.74 -5.58 10.90
C ALA A 58 24.50 -6.39 11.26
N ARG A 59 23.84 -6.02 12.33
CA ARG A 59 22.60 -6.66 12.80
C ARG A 59 21.47 -6.47 11.78
N ARG A 60 21.31 -5.25 11.29
CA ARG A 60 20.32 -4.93 10.25
C ARG A 60 20.56 -5.74 8.96
N ALA A 61 21.79 -5.76 8.46
CA ALA A 61 22.14 -6.53 7.27
C ALA A 61 21.93 -8.05 7.47
N ALA A 62 22.27 -8.57 8.65
CA ALA A 62 22.04 -9.97 8.99
C ALA A 62 20.56 -10.33 9.05
N ALA A 63 19.68 -9.44 9.56
CA ALA A 63 18.23 -9.65 9.56
C ALA A 63 17.66 -9.70 8.14
N TRP A 64 18.08 -8.79 7.25
CA TRP A 64 17.70 -8.81 5.82
C TRP A 64 18.18 -10.08 5.12
N LYS A 65 19.40 -10.53 5.43
CA LYS A 65 19.95 -11.78 4.90
C LYS A 65 19.14 -12.99 5.36
N ALA A 66 18.81 -13.08 6.64
CA ALA A 66 18.02 -14.18 7.20
C ALA A 66 16.63 -14.29 6.53
N GLU A 67 15.95 -13.16 6.29
CA GLU A 67 14.70 -13.14 5.52
C GLU A 67 14.92 -13.60 4.08
N GLY A 68 15.94 -13.08 3.41
CA GLY A 68 16.28 -13.47 2.04
C GLY A 68 16.58 -14.97 1.91
N GLU A 69 17.31 -15.55 2.85
CA GLU A 69 17.60 -16.98 2.89
C GLU A 69 16.32 -17.83 3.04
N TRP A 70 15.38 -17.38 3.86
CA TRP A 70 14.08 -18.06 3.98
C TRP A 70 13.30 -18.03 2.66
N TYR A 71 13.25 -16.86 1.99
CA TYR A 71 12.60 -16.76 0.67
C TYR A 71 13.30 -17.63 -0.38
N MET A 72 14.63 -17.70 -0.37
CA MET A 72 15.37 -18.57 -1.29
C MET A 72 15.11 -20.05 -1.07
N GLN A 73 14.95 -20.49 0.19
CA GLN A 73 14.56 -21.87 0.50
C GLN A 73 13.17 -22.23 -0.03
N ASN A 74 12.30 -21.23 -0.24
CA ASN A 74 10.94 -21.40 -0.76
C ASN A 74 10.78 -20.90 -2.20
N ALA A 75 11.88 -20.53 -2.89
CA ALA A 75 11.85 -19.88 -4.20
C ALA A 75 11.13 -20.71 -5.26
N ASP A 76 11.43 -22.02 -5.37
CA ASP A 76 10.79 -22.91 -6.34
C ASP A 76 9.27 -23.01 -6.13
N LYS A 77 8.84 -22.97 -4.87
CA LYS A 77 7.42 -23.00 -4.51
C LYS A 77 6.72 -21.70 -4.89
N LEU A 78 7.33 -20.56 -4.59
CA LEU A 78 6.83 -19.24 -4.96
C LEU A 78 6.77 -19.08 -6.48
N ASP A 79 7.82 -19.48 -7.18
CA ASP A 79 7.88 -19.49 -8.64
C ASP A 79 6.76 -20.35 -9.24
N SER A 80 6.55 -21.57 -8.73
CA SER A 80 5.52 -22.50 -9.22
C SER A 80 4.11 -21.95 -9.00
N ILE A 81 3.80 -21.38 -7.83
CA ILE A 81 2.49 -20.79 -7.53
C ILE A 81 2.20 -19.65 -8.50
N TYR A 82 3.16 -18.73 -8.69
CA TYR A 82 2.94 -17.58 -9.57
C TYR A 82 2.84 -17.96 -11.04
N ASP A 83 3.67 -18.90 -11.49
CA ASP A 83 3.62 -19.40 -12.86
C ASP A 83 2.27 -20.03 -13.19
N GLU A 84 1.72 -20.81 -12.26
CA GLU A 84 0.38 -21.39 -12.42
C GLU A 84 -0.71 -20.31 -12.38
N LEU A 85 -0.61 -19.32 -11.48
CA LEU A 85 -1.55 -18.19 -11.39
C LEU A 85 -1.60 -17.38 -12.70
N VAL A 86 -0.44 -17.06 -13.28
CA VAL A 86 -0.37 -16.30 -14.55
C VAL A 86 -1.06 -17.04 -15.67
N LYS A 87 -0.75 -18.34 -15.85
CA LYS A 87 -1.34 -19.19 -16.90
C LYS A 87 -2.84 -19.40 -16.71
N LEU A 88 -3.25 -19.56 -15.46
CA LEU A 88 -4.65 -19.74 -15.09
C LEU A 88 -5.47 -18.49 -15.37
N ARG A 89 -4.96 -17.33 -14.99
CA ARG A 89 -5.59 -16.02 -15.23
C ARG A 89 -5.66 -15.69 -16.72
N ASP A 90 -4.60 -15.97 -17.48
CA ASP A 90 -4.60 -15.86 -18.95
C ASP A 90 -5.68 -16.75 -19.58
N THR A 91 -5.83 -17.99 -19.08
CA THR A 91 -6.89 -18.91 -19.50
C THR A 91 -8.29 -18.33 -19.22
N MET A 92 -8.51 -17.78 -18.02
CA MET A 92 -9.79 -17.12 -17.70
C MET A 92 -10.09 -15.94 -18.62
N GLY A 93 -9.09 -15.09 -18.86
CA GLY A 93 -9.23 -13.96 -19.80
C GLY A 93 -9.65 -14.44 -21.19
N LYS A 94 -8.97 -15.46 -21.74
CA LYS A 94 -9.27 -16.01 -23.06
C LYS A 94 -10.65 -16.67 -23.13
N LYS A 95 -11.08 -17.40 -22.11
CA LYS A 95 -12.44 -17.99 -22.02
C LYS A 95 -13.53 -16.92 -22.02
N LEU A 96 -13.25 -15.74 -21.47
CA LEU A 96 -14.17 -14.60 -21.46
C LEU A 96 -14.03 -13.69 -22.71
N GLY A 97 -13.27 -14.13 -23.74
CA GLY A 97 -13.15 -13.44 -25.02
C GLY A 97 -12.09 -12.34 -25.09
N HIS A 98 -11.22 -12.25 -24.09
CA HIS A 98 -10.12 -11.28 -24.07
C HIS A 98 -8.84 -11.85 -24.71
N LYS A 99 -7.94 -10.97 -25.15
CA LYS A 99 -6.63 -11.37 -25.70
C LYS A 99 -5.73 -12.01 -24.62
N ASN A 100 -5.79 -11.48 -23.40
CA ASN A 100 -5.04 -11.91 -22.21
C ASN A 100 -5.83 -11.56 -20.95
N TYR A 101 -5.20 -11.70 -19.77
CA TYR A 101 -5.86 -11.42 -18.49
C TYR A 101 -6.12 -9.93 -18.21
N ILE A 102 -5.39 -8.99 -18.80
CA ILE A 102 -5.40 -7.58 -18.37
C ILE A 102 -6.81 -6.96 -18.37
N PRO A 103 -7.64 -7.09 -19.42
CA PRO A 103 -8.99 -6.53 -19.40
C PRO A 103 -9.86 -7.13 -18.30
N LEU A 104 -9.79 -8.45 -18.11
CA LEU A 104 -10.50 -9.13 -17.03
C LEU A 104 -10.00 -8.66 -15.65
N GLY A 105 -8.69 -8.51 -15.48
CA GLY A 105 -8.09 -8.00 -14.25
C GLY A 105 -8.58 -6.60 -13.89
N TYR A 106 -8.68 -5.70 -14.88
CA TYR A 106 -9.23 -4.36 -14.71
C TYR A 106 -10.71 -4.38 -14.35
N ASP A 107 -11.51 -5.20 -15.02
CA ASP A 107 -12.93 -5.38 -14.69
C ASP A 107 -13.10 -5.97 -13.26
N ARG A 108 -12.25 -6.93 -12.86
CA ARG A 108 -12.26 -7.51 -11.50
C ARG A 108 -11.89 -6.48 -10.42
N MET A 109 -11.12 -5.45 -10.75
CA MET A 109 -10.84 -4.31 -9.88
C MET A 109 -11.96 -3.26 -9.87
N GLY A 110 -13.05 -3.48 -10.63
CA GLY A 110 -14.17 -2.55 -10.70
C GLY A 110 -13.85 -1.23 -11.39
N ARG A 111 -12.83 -1.18 -12.25
CA ARG A 111 -12.39 0.05 -12.93
C ARG A 111 -13.42 0.48 -13.97
N ASN A 112 -14.20 1.49 -13.64
CA ASN A 112 -15.34 1.96 -14.42
C ASN A 112 -15.10 3.28 -15.17
N CYS A 113 -13.98 3.98 -14.90
CA CYS A 113 -13.75 5.31 -15.47
C CYS A 113 -12.34 5.53 -16.05
N TYR A 114 -11.45 4.55 -15.98
CA TYR A 114 -10.12 4.61 -16.58
C TYR A 114 -9.65 3.23 -17.04
N GLY A 115 -8.68 3.18 -17.92
CA GLY A 115 -8.17 1.96 -18.52
C GLY A 115 -6.65 1.89 -18.55
N GLN A 116 -6.13 0.89 -19.26
CA GLN A 116 -4.70 0.63 -19.39
C GLN A 116 -3.93 1.85 -19.93
N GLU A 117 -4.45 2.57 -20.91
CA GLU A 117 -3.80 3.75 -21.48
C GLU A 117 -3.66 4.90 -20.48
N ASP A 118 -4.65 5.09 -19.57
CA ASP A 118 -4.56 6.08 -18.50
C ASP A 118 -3.42 5.72 -17.54
N VAL A 119 -3.29 4.44 -17.19
CA VAL A 119 -2.22 3.92 -16.30
C VAL A 119 -0.86 4.01 -16.98
N GLU A 120 -0.75 3.76 -18.28
CA GLU A 120 0.50 3.93 -19.04
C GLU A 120 0.98 5.38 -19.02
N ARG A 121 0.06 6.35 -19.22
CA ARG A 121 0.39 7.78 -19.09
C ARG A 121 0.84 8.14 -17.70
N PHE A 122 0.16 7.63 -16.67
CA PHE A 122 0.57 7.82 -15.28
C PHE A 122 1.97 7.26 -15.02
N ARG A 123 2.27 6.03 -15.47
CA ARG A 123 3.61 5.43 -15.34
C ARG A 123 4.70 6.28 -15.97
N ALA A 124 4.45 6.80 -17.17
CA ALA A 124 5.41 7.69 -17.85
C ALA A 124 5.66 8.99 -17.08
N ALA A 125 4.59 9.60 -16.53
CA ALA A 125 4.67 10.81 -15.74
C ALA A 125 5.41 10.56 -14.40
N VAL A 126 5.21 9.41 -13.75
CA VAL A 126 5.95 9.01 -12.54
C VAL A 126 7.45 8.93 -12.81
N VAL A 127 7.85 8.25 -13.89
CA VAL A 127 9.27 8.16 -14.27
C VAL A 127 9.87 9.53 -14.53
N LYS A 128 9.11 10.44 -15.14
CA LYS A 128 9.58 11.78 -15.50
C LYS A 128 9.69 12.72 -14.30
N HIS A 129 8.73 12.72 -13.38
CA HIS A 129 8.60 13.75 -12.33
C HIS A 129 8.92 13.24 -10.92
N ILE A 130 8.50 12.02 -10.58
CA ILE A 130 8.62 11.51 -9.21
C ILE A 130 9.91 10.71 -8.99
N VAL A 131 10.34 9.90 -9.95
CA VAL A 131 11.60 9.13 -9.82
C VAL A 131 12.80 10.05 -9.52
N PRO A 132 13.01 11.20 -10.23
CA PRO A 132 14.13 12.09 -9.90
C PRO A 132 14.02 12.70 -8.49
N LEU A 133 12.81 13.00 -8.01
CA LEU A 133 12.58 13.50 -6.66
C LEU A 133 12.88 12.42 -5.60
N ALA A 134 12.38 11.20 -5.80
CA ALA A 134 12.67 10.07 -4.93
C ALA A 134 14.17 9.74 -4.88
N ASP A 135 14.87 9.84 -6.00
CA ASP A 135 16.34 9.69 -6.08
C ASP A 135 17.05 10.72 -5.18
N GLN A 136 16.59 11.97 -5.16
CA GLN A 136 17.15 13.00 -4.28
C GLN A 136 16.86 12.71 -2.79
N VAL A 137 15.68 12.20 -2.45
CA VAL A 137 15.34 11.78 -1.08
C VAL A 137 16.35 10.74 -0.59
N TYR A 138 16.61 9.69 -1.38
CA TYR A 138 17.55 8.64 -1.01
C TYR A 138 19.00 9.09 -1.03
N ARG A 139 19.41 10.05 -1.87
CA ARG A 139 20.73 10.68 -1.79
C ARG A 139 20.93 11.41 -0.47
N ARG A 140 19.96 12.24 -0.07
CA ARG A 140 19.96 12.93 1.23
C ARG A 140 19.96 11.95 2.41
N GLN A 141 19.28 10.80 2.26
CA GLN A 141 19.30 9.73 3.27
C GLN A 141 20.69 9.09 3.36
N ALA A 142 21.32 8.73 2.24
CA ALA A 142 22.68 8.18 2.21
C ALA A 142 23.70 9.15 2.86
N GLU A 143 23.65 10.43 2.52
CA GLU A 143 24.47 11.49 3.14
C GLU A 143 24.24 11.56 4.65
N ARG A 144 22.97 11.60 5.11
CA ARG A 144 22.60 11.63 6.52
C ARG A 144 23.12 10.41 7.30
N LEU A 145 23.12 9.24 6.66
CA LEU A 145 23.64 8.00 7.22
C LEU A 145 25.16 7.85 7.07
N GLY A 146 25.82 8.67 6.22
CA GLY A 146 27.23 8.53 5.87
C GLY A 146 27.51 7.25 5.09
N LYS A 147 26.60 6.86 4.22
CA LYS A 147 26.66 5.67 3.36
C LYS A 147 27.00 6.02 1.93
N ALA A 148 27.58 5.07 1.21
CA ALA A 148 27.75 5.21 -0.24
C ALA A 148 26.39 5.14 -0.94
N TYR A 149 26.24 5.91 -2.01
CA TYR A 149 25.05 5.90 -2.85
C TYR A 149 25.36 5.24 -4.20
N PRO A 150 24.45 4.44 -4.79
CA PRO A 150 23.18 3.98 -4.24
C PRO A 150 23.33 2.95 -3.11
N MET A 151 22.33 2.89 -2.22
CA MET A 151 22.32 2.00 -1.07
C MET A 151 21.61 0.66 -1.38
N GLY A 152 21.97 -0.40 -0.66
CA GLY A 152 21.27 -1.68 -0.69
C GLY A 152 19.98 -1.67 0.17
N TYR A 153 19.21 -2.75 0.11
CA TYR A 153 17.94 -2.89 0.86
C TYR A 153 18.10 -2.63 2.36
N ALA A 154 19.16 -3.19 2.97
CA ALA A 154 19.39 -3.04 4.40
C ALA A 154 19.65 -1.59 4.79
N ASP A 155 20.45 -0.85 4.04
CA ASP A 155 20.76 0.55 4.35
C ASP A 155 19.59 1.48 4.04
N ASN A 156 18.83 1.23 2.98
CA ASN A 156 17.62 2.00 2.65
C ASN A 156 16.52 1.87 3.72
N ALA A 157 16.51 0.80 4.50
CA ALA A 157 15.52 0.59 5.56
C ALA A 157 15.74 1.47 6.81
N LEU A 158 16.91 2.10 6.95
CA LEU A 158 17.25 2.98 8.07
C LEU A 158 17.19 4.45 7.65
N GLU A 159 16.35 5.23 8.32
CA GLU A 159 16.14 6.66 8.01
C GLU A 159 17.13 7.58 8.75
N PHE A 160 17.44 7.27 10.00
CA PHE A 160 18.31 8.06 10.86
C PHE A 160 19.28 7.18 11.63
N ARG A 161 20.50 7.65 11.84
CA ARG A 161 21.52 6.93 12.66
C ARG A 161 21.06 6.67 14.10
N SER A 162 20.18 7.51 14.63
CA SER A 162 19.58 7.33 15.97
C SER A 162 18.38 6.37 15.97
N GLY A 163 18.10 5.71 14.87
CA GLY A 163 16.93 4.86 14.65
C GLY A 163 15.76 5.61 14.02
N ASN A 164 14.85 4.86 13.39
CA ASN A 164 13.62 5.37 12.81
C ASN A 164 12.67 5.89 13.91
N ALA A 165 11.69 6.72 13.53
CA ALA A 165 10.68 7.22 14.46
C ALA A 165 9.89 6.05 15.08
N ARG A 166 9.63 6.14 16.38
CA ARG A 166 8.84 5.15 17.13
C ARG A 166 7.73 5.84 17.90
N PRO A 167 6.55 5.21 18.01
CA PRO A 167 5.50 5.72 18.88
C PRO A 167 6.00 5.84 20.32
N CYS A 168 5.47 6.81 21.04
CA CYS A 168 5.69 6.92 22.49
C CYS A 168 4.56 6.20 23.22
N GLY A 169 4.92 5.21 24.03
CA GLY A 169 3.96 4.37 24.76
C GLY A 169 3.55 3.10 24.03
N GLY A 170 2.56 2.41 24.59
CA GLY A 170 2.04 1.15 24.11
C GLY A 170 0.77 1.31 23.24
N PRO A 171 0.12 0.19 22.87
CA PRO A 171 -1.11 0.22 22.09
C PRO A 171 -2.22 1.10 22.67
N GLU A 172 -2.41 1.09 23.96
CA GLU A 172 -3.42 1.92 24.65
C GLU A 172 -3.13 3.42 24.49
N ASP A 173 -1.85 3.82 24.57
CA ASP A 173 -1.44 5.23 24.39
C ASP A 173 -1.67 5.68 22.94
N ILE A 174 -1.36 4.82 21.97
CA ILE A 174 -1.60 5.07 20.54
C ILE A 174 -3.10 5.24 20.28
N LEU A 175 -3.94 4.33 20.81
CA LEU A 175 -5.37 4.41 20.67
C LEU A 175 -5.95 5.68 21.34
N ALA A 176 -5.47 6.04 22.53
CA ALA A 176 -5.89 7.27 23.22
C ALA A 176 -5.52 8.53 22.40
N ALA A 177 -4.31 8.56 21.83
CA ALA A 177 -3.87 9.65 20.96
C ALA A 177 -4.72 9.71 19.68
N GLY A 178 -5.10 8.56 19.11
CA GLY A 178 -6.01 8.46 17.97
C GLY A 178 -7.40 9.01 18.30
N ARG A 179 -8.00 8.59 19.42
CA ARG A 179 -9.31 9.12 19.86
C ARG A 179 -9.28 10.65 20.01
N LYS A 180 -8.21 11.17 20.64
CA LYS A 180 -8.02 12.63 20.78
C LYS A 180 -7.96 13.33 19.42
N PHE A 181 -7.16 12.81 18.49
CA PHE A 181 -7.04 13.35 17.13
C PHE A 181 -8.40 13.48 16.45
N TYR A 182 -9.19 12.40 16.39
CA TYR A 182 -10.49 12.40 15.74
C TYR A 182 -11.50 13.30 16.44
N HIS A 183 -11.44 13.42 17.76
CA HIS A 183 -12.28 14.37 18.51
C HIS A 183 -11.99 15.84 18.18
N GLU A 184 -10.73 16.17 17.99
CA GLU A 184 -10.29 17.55 17.77
C GLU A 184 -10.33 17.95 16.29
N LEU A 185 -10.40 16.99 15.35
CA LEU A 185 -10.39 17.25 13.90
C LEU A 185 -11.73 17.85 13.42
N SER A 186 -12.85 17.21 13.72
CA SER A 186 -14.19 17.73 13.36
C SER A 186 -15.30 17.08 14.21
N PRO A 187 -16.50 17.67 14.23
CA PRO A 187 -17.67 17.06 14.90
C PRO A 187 -18.02 15.66 14.33
N GLU A 188 -17.91 15.49 12.99
CA GLU A 188 -18.23 14.23 12.34
C GLU A 188 -17.24 13.13 12.70
N THR A 189 -15.94 13.47 12.79
CA THR A 189 -14.91 12.51 13.21
C THR A 189 -14.98 12.20 14.70
N ALA A 190 -15.43 13.14 15.54
CA ALA A 190 -15.66 12.91 16.95
C ALA A 190 -16.80 11.90 17.18
N GLU A 191 -17.95 12.07 16.50
CA GLU A 191 -19.06 11.11 16.53
C GLU A 191 -18.61 9.72 16.07
N PHE A 192 -17.93 9.66 14.93
CA PHE A 192 -17.43 8.42 14.35
C PHE A 192 -16.53 7.64 15.31
N ILE A 193 -15.52 8.30 15.89
CA ILE A 193 -14.54 7.62 16.72
C ILE A 193 -15.13 7.13 18.04
N ASP A 194 -16.11 7.83 18.60
CA ASP A 194 -16.86 7.36 19.77
C ASP A 194 -17.64 6.08 19.46
N VAL A 195 -18.30 6.00 18.29
CA VAL A 195 -18.96 4.77 17.86
C VAL A 195 -17.99 3.61 17.77
N MET A 196 -16.77 3.84 17.22
CA MET A 196 -15.74 2.81 17.08
C MET A 196 -15.26 2.28 18.45
N TYR A 197 -15.00 3.18 19.39
CA TYR A 197 -14.45 2.80 20.69
C TYR A 197 -15.51 2.26 21.65
N ASP A 198 -16.66 2.89 21.72
CA ASP A 198 -17.72 2.50 22.66
C ASP A 198 -18.37 1.16 22.28
N ASN A 199 -18.26 0.72 21.02
CA ASN A 199 -18.73 -0.58 20.54
C ASN A 199 -17.61 -1.60 20.28
N GLU A 200 -16.36 -1.33 20.71
CA GLU A 200 -15.21 -2.24 20.57
C GLU A 200 -14.96 -2.69 19.11
N LEU A 201 -15.10 -1.78 18.14
CA LEU A 201 -14.99 -2.06 16.71
C LEU A 201 -13.54 -2.06 16.17
N LEU A 202 -12.55 -2.23 17.07
CA LEU A 202 -11.12 -2.28 16.74
C LEU A 202 -10.47 -3.53 17.37
N ASP A 203 -10.00 -4.46 16.55
CA ASP A 203 -9.13 -5.57 16.99
C ASP A 203 -7.71 -5.34 16.46
N VAL A 204 -6.91 -4.57 17.20
CA VAL A 204 -5.57 -4.14 16.74
C VAL A 204 -4.42 -4.88 17.40
N LEU A 205 -4.64 -5.63 18.50
CA LEU A 205 -3.56 -6.30 19.23
C LEU A 205 -3.11 -7.58 18.53
N SER A 206 -1.80 -7.73 18.36
CA SER A 206 -1.20 -8.97 17.85
C SER A 206 -1.31 -10.10 18.88
N ARG A 207 -1.63 -11.32 18.42
CA ARG A 207 -1.67 -12.52 19.26
C ARG A 207 -1.39 -13.78 18.45
N LYS A 208 -0.97 -14.84 19.13
CA LYS A 208 -0.71 -16.15 18.49
C LYS A 208 -1.97 -16.67 17.80
N GLY A 209 -1.81 -17.08 16.54
CA GLY A 209 -2.91 -17.62 15.73
C GLY A 209 -3.80 -16.58 15.06
N LYS A 210 -3.57 -15.27 15.29
CA LYS A 210 -4.23 -14.20 14.56
C LYS A 210 -3.62 -14.05 13.16
N ALA A 211 -4.46 -13.89 12.14
CA ALA A 211 -3.99 -13.64 10.77
C ALA A 211 -3.18 -12.34 10.71
N GLY A 212 -2.12 -12.31 9.90
CA GLY A 212 -1.30 -11.12 9.69
C GLY A 212 -2.00 -10.08 8.82
N GLY A 213 -1.46 -8.86 8.82
CA GLY A 213 -1.97 -7.72 8.06
C GLY A 213 -2.95 -6.86 8.85
N GLY A 214 -3.52 -5.85 8.17
CA GLY A 214 -4.57 -4.97 8.64
C GLY A 214 -5.58 -4.73 7.54
N TYR A 215 -6.81 -4.43 7.89
CA TYR A 215 -7.87 -4.02 6.97
C TYR A 215 -9.03 -3.35 7.72
N CYS A 216 -9.77 -2.53 7.00
CA CYS A 216 -11.08 -2.06 7.40
C CYS A 216 -12.17 -2.80 6.60
N THR A 217 -13.27 -3.15 7.26
CA THR A 217 -14.47 -3.71 6.63
C THR A 217 -15.72 -3.09 7.22
N SER A 218 -16.89 -3.38 6.65
CA SER A 218 -18.18 -2.95 7.20
C SER A 218 -19.01 -4.12 7.71
N LEU A 219 -19.70 -3.90 8.80
CA LEU A 219 -20.75 -4.77 9.32
C LEU A 219 -22.10 -4.19 8.86
N GLY A 220 -22.49 -4.53 7.62
CA GLY A 220 -23.59 -3.88 6.90
C GLY A 220 -24.92 -3.84 7.68
N ASP A 221 -25.30 -4.93 8.33
CA ASP A 221 -26.53 -5.01 9.12
C ASP A 221 -26.53 -4.11 10.36
N TYR A 222 -25.35 -3.69 10.82
CA TYR A 222 -25.15 -2.80 11.97
C TYR A 222 -24.83 -1.37 11.57
N HIS A 223 -24.63 -1.09 10.28
CA HIS A 223 -24.22 0.22 9.73
C HIS A 223 -22.94 0.78 10.37
N VAL A 224 -21.98 -0.09 10.70
CA VAL A 224 -20.70 0.31 11.31
C VAL A 224 -19.51 -0.33 10.60
N PRO A 225 -18.36 0.35 10.54
CA PRO A 225 -17.09 -0.24 10.12
C PRO A 225 -16.44 -1.05 11.26
N PHE A 226 -15.48 -1.91 10.89
CA PHE A 226 -14.66 -2.67 11.81
C PHE A 226 -13.20 -2.66 11.35
N ILE A 227 -12.25 -2.44 12.26
CA ILE A 227 -10.81 -2.42 11.98
C ILE A 227 -10.13 -3.65 12.58
N PHE A 228 -9.37 -4.36 11.75
CA PHE A 228 -8.52 -5.47 12.13
C PHE A 228 -7.06 -5.10 11.86
N ALA A 229 -6.15 -5.31 12.82
CA ALA A 229 -4.72 -5.02 12.65
C ALA A 229 -3.85 -5.87 13.58
N ASN A 230 -2.53 -5.67 13.52
CA ASN A 230 -1.54 -6.38 14.34
C ASN A 230 -0.42 -5.43 14.77
N PHE A 231 -0.60 -4.72 15.86
CA PHE A 231 0.39 -3.80 16.42
C PHE A 231 1.71 -4.52 16.76
N ASN A 232 2.83 -3.88 16.43
CA ASN A 232 4.18 -4.44 16.59
C ASN A 232 5.22 -3.48 17.19
N GLY A 233 4.81 -2.26 17.60
CA GLY A 233 5.69 -1.26 18.21
C GLY A 233 6.47 -0.39 17.22
N THR A 234 6.10 -0.40 15.94
CA THR A 234 6.67 0.50 14.90
C THR A 234 5.74 1.67 14.60
N SER A 235 6.19 2.62 13.77
CA SER A 235 5.33 3.70 13.25
C SER A 235 4.07 3.16 12.55
N GLY A 236 4.13 1.95 12.00
CA GLY A 236 3.00 1.29 11.37
C GLY A 236 1.78 1.12 12.28
N ASP A 237 1.95 1.07 13.61
CA ASP A 237 0.81 1.02 14.53
C ASP A 237 0.02 2.34 14.53
N VAL A 238 0.70 3.47 14.38
CA VAL A 238 0.06 4.79 14.23
C VAL A 238 -0.57 4.93 12.84
N GLU A 239 0.12 4.44 11.81
CA GLU A 239 -0.42 4.40 10.44
C GLU A 239 -1.73 3.61 10.38
N VAL A 240 -1.85 2.47 11.09
CA VAL A 240 -3.12 1.75 11.22
C VAL A 240 -4.22 2.65 11.80
N VAL A 241 -3.96 3.40 12.87
CA VAL A 241 -4.96 4.27 13.51
C VAL A 241 -5.40 5.42 12.60
N THR A 242 -4.53 5.88 11.73
CA THR A 242 -4.84 6.97 10.79
C THR A 242 -5.34 6.45 9.44
N HIS A 243 -4.72 5.43 8.89
CA HIS A 243 -5.07 4.82 7.60
C HIS A 243 -6.38 4.04 7.65
N GLU A 244 -6.43 2.98 8.47
CA GLU A 244 -7.62 2.13 8.55
C GLU A 244 -8.84 2.88 9.09
N ALA A 245 -8.63 3.81 10.03
CA ALA A 245 -9.71 4.65 10.48
C ALA A 245 -10.12 5.73 9.46
N GLY A 246 -9.27 6.07 8.50
CA GLY A 246 -9.62 6.86 7.31
C GLY A 246 -10.64 6.12 6.43
N HIS A 247 -10.40 4.83 6.14
CA HIS A 247 -11.37 3.96 5.49
C HIS A 247 -12.67 3.84 6.30
N ALA A 248 -12.54 3.60 7.60
CA ALA A 248 -13.68 3.43 8.50
C ALA A 248 -14.55 4.70 8.55
N PHE A 249 -13.92 5.88 8.63
CA PHE A 249 -14.63 7.16 8.59
C PHE A 249 -15.39 7.37 7.29
N ALA A 250 -14.75 7.10 6.15
CA ALA A 250 -15.41 7.23 4.85
C ALA A 250 -16.60 6.27 4.72
N ASN A 251 -16.46 5.02 5.18
CA ASN A 251 -17.57 4.06 5.24
C ASN A 251 -18.69 4.52 6.17
N TYR A 252 -18.34 5.03 7.36
CA TYR A 252 -19.30 5.57 8.31
C TYR A 252 -20.10 6.73 7.71
N MET A 253 -19.45 7.62 6.97
CA MET A 253 -20.12 8.72 6.28
C MET A 253 -21.05 8.26 5.15
N GLY A 254 -20.73 7.14 4.50
CA GLY A 254 -21.54 6.56 3.41
C GLY A 254 -22.60 5.54 3.86
N ARG A 255 -22.67 5.20 5.15
CA ARG A 255 -23.44 4.06 5.69
C ARG A 255 -24.95 4.05 5.37
N ASP A 256 -25.53 5.22 5.15
CA ASP A 256 -26.97 5.38 4.89
C ASP A 256 -27.28 5.59 3.38
N ILE A 257 -26.28 5.52 2.51
CA ILE A 257 -26.47 5.65 1.06
C ILE A 257 -27.19 4.43 0.51
N VAL A 258 -28.18 4.68 -0.32
CA VAL A 258 -29.00 3.65 -1.01
C VAL A 258 -28.78 3.78 -2.52
N PRO A 259 -28.50 2.68 -3.24
CA PRO A 259 -28.36 1.29 -2.76
C PRO A 259 -27.07 1.03 -2.00
N ALA A 260 -27.03 -0.03 -1.19
CA ALA A 260 -25.86 -0.40 -0.38
C ALA A 260 -24.58 -0.58 -1.20
N SER A 261 -24.68 -0.96 -2.48
CA SER A 261 -23.55 -1.05 -3.42
C SER A 261 -22.86 0.30 -3.72
N CYS A 262 -23.45 1.41 -3.28
CA CYS A 262 -22.89 2.76 -3.40
C CYS A 262 -22.36 3.30 -2.07
N GLN A 263 -22.35 2.51 -1.00
CA GLN A 263 -21.77 2.92 0.30
C GLN A 263 -20.24 2.97 0.28
N TRP A 264 -19.62 2.15 -0.56
CA TRP A 264 -18.20 2.17 -0.81
C TRP A 264 -17.90 2.71 -2.20
N PRO A 265 -16.95 3.64 -2.35
CA PRO A 265 -16.45 4.04 -3.67
C PRO A 265 -15.54 2.96 -4.25
N SER A 266 -14.93 3.25 -5.42
CA SER A 266 -13.90 2.38 -6.01
C SER A 266 -12.66 2.29 -5.13
N MET A 267 -11.83 1.25 -5.34
CA MET A 267 -10.69 0.93 -4.47
C MET A 267 -9.70 2.08 -4.35
N GLU A 268 -9.33 2.71 -5.46
CA GLU A 268 -8.44 3.88 -5.45
C GLU A 268 -9.03 5.05 -4.66
N SER A 269 -10.35 5.23 -4.68
CA SER A 269 -11.02 6.26 -3.88
C SER A 269 -11.00 5.92 -2.39
N CYS A 270 -11.12 4.64 -2.03
CA CYS A 270 -10.95 4.20 -0.65
C CYS A 270 -9.55 4.58 -0.12
N GLU A 271 -8.51 4.36 -0.94
CA GLU A 271 -7.14 4.69 -0.56
C GLU A 271 -6.88 6.20 -0.49
N VAL A 272 -7.59 7.03 -1.26
CA VAL A 272 -7.54 8.48 -1.07
C VAL A 272 -8.02 8.86 0.34
N HIS A 273 -9.09 8.22 0.83
CA HIS A 273 -9.61 8.50 2.16
C HIS A 273 -8.60 8.19 3.26
N SER A 274 -8.00 7.00 3.20
CA SER A 274 -7.04 6.52 4.21
C SER A 274 -5.74 7.31 4.19
N MET A 275 -5.09 7.44 3.04
CA MET A 275 -3.80 8.11 2.89
C MET A 275 -3.89 9.62 3.16
N SER A 276 -5.03 10.26 2.86
CA SER A 276 -5.23 11.67 3.19
C SER A 276 -5.42 11.88 4.69
N MET A 277 -6.13 10.96 5.38
CA MET A 277 -6.32 11.03 6.83
C MET A 277 -5.00 10.96 7.60
N GLU A 278 -4.01 10.23 7.08
CA GLU A 278 -2.65 10.20 7.65
C GLU A 278 -2.03 11.61 7.68
N PHE A 279 -2.23 12.42 6.65
CA PHE A 279 -1.73 13.82 6.62
C PHE A 279 -2.55 14.76 7.50
N PHE A 280 -3.87 14.56 7.59
CA PHE A 280 -4.70 15.31 8.53
C PHE A 280 -4.31 15.08 9.99
N ALA A 281 -3.72 13.92 10.32
CA ALA A 281 -3.24 13.60 11.66
C ALA A 281 -1.92 14.32 12.04
N TRP A 282 -1.20 14.94 11.12
CA TRP A 282 0.11 15.55 11.36
C TRP A 282 0.16 16.60 12.49
N PRO A 283 -0.86 17.47 12.71
CA PRO A 283 -0.89 18.38 13.87
C PRO A 283 -0.80 17.65 15.23
N TRP A 284 -1.22 16.38 15.29
CA TRP A 284 -1.20 15.55 16.50
C TRP A 284 0.00 14.59 16.56
N ALA A 285 0.98 14.72 15.66
CA ALA A 285 2.14 13.81 15.63
C ALA A 285 2.91 13.77 16.96
N GLU A 286 2.94 14.88 17.72
CA GLU A 286 3.53 14.91 19.05
C GLU A 286 2.79 14.02 20.05
N SER A 287 1.48 13.84 19.93
CA SER A 287 0.70 12.93 20.77
C SER A 287 1.05 11.47 20.51
N PHE A 288 1.43 11.12 19.29
CA PHE A 288 1.82 9.75 18.90
C PHE A 288 3.30 9.46 19.10
N PHE A 289 4.18 10.43 18.79
CA PHE A 289 5.63 10.21 18.64
C PHE A 289 6.48 11.03 19.61
N GLY A 290 5.88 11.92 20.42
CA GLY A 290 6.63 12.77 21.34
C GLY A 290 7.79 13.47 20.65
N GLY A 291 9.02 13.26 21.13
CA GLY A 291 10.23 13.86 20.57
C GLY A 291 10.59 13.41 19.15
N ASP A 292 10.04 12.31 18.67
CA ASP A 292 10.27 11.79 17.31
C ASP A 292 9.26 12.31 16.28
N ALA A 293 8.30 13.16 16.67
CA ALA A 293 7.27 13.67 15.76
C ALA A 293 7.82 14.33 14.48
N ARG A 294 8.94 15.08 14.61
CA ARG A 294 9.60 15.69 13.44
C ARG A 294 10.22 14.65 12.50
N LYS A 295 10.81 13.58 13.06
CA LYS A 295 11.32 12.47 12.26
C LYS A 295 10.17 11.78 11.53
N PHE A 296 9.08 11.51 12.24
CA PHE A 296 7.89 10.88 11.65
C PHE A 296 7.36 11.69 10.46
N ARG A 297 7.09 12.99 10.62
CA ARG A 297 6.58 13.81 9.50
C ARG A 297 7.52 13.79 8.29
N TYR A 298 8.83 13.82 8.52
CA TYR A 298 9.81 13.72 7.44
C TYR A 298 9.76 12.36 6.75
N THR A 299 9.79 11.26 7.50
CA THR A 299 9.79 9.90 6.92
C THR A 299 8.47 9.56 6.28
N HIS A 300 7.36 10.03 6.83
CA HIS A 300 6.03 9.84 6.26
C HIS A 300 5.90 10.53 4.89
N LEU A 301 6.30 11.80 4.76
CA LEU A 301 6.31 12.48 3.46
C LEU A 301 7.29 11.84 2.47
N ALA A 302 8.51 11.55 2.93
CA ALA A 302 9.50 10.86 2.09
C ALA A 302 8.99 9.49 1.63
N GLY A 303 8.36 8.73 2.53
CA GLY A 303 7.72 7.46 2.23
C GLY A 303 6.60 7.59 1.19
N ALA A 304 5.71 8.56 1.35
CA ALA A 304 4.64 8.83 0.40
C ALA A 304 5.17 9.12 -1.01
N LEU A 305 6.23 9.92 -1.13
CA LEU A 305 6.86 10.26 -2.41
C LEU A 305 7.58 9.06 -3.03
N THR A 306 8.33 8.30 -2.23
CA THR A 306 9.15 7.18 -2.71
C THR A 306 8.34 5.90 -2.96
N PHE A 307 7.15 5.81 -2.37
CA PHE A 307 6.21 4.71 -2.61
C PHE A 307 5.65 4.73 -4.05
N ILE A 308 5.35 5.90 -4.60
CA ILE A 308 4.74 6.02 -5.94
C ILE A 308 5.58 5.33 -7.02
N PRO A 309 6.89 5.52 -7.16
CA PRO A 309 7.70 4.77 -8.11
C PRO A 309 7.67 3.26 -7.88
N TYR A 310 7.78 2.81 -6.62
CA TYR A 310 7.72 1.39 -6.29
C TYR A 310 6.40 0.74 -6.68
N GLY A 311 5.28 1.35 -6.27
CA GLY A 311 3.96 0.81 -6.58
C GLY A 311 3.64 0.82 -8.08
N THR A 312 4.12 1.85 -8.78
CA THR A 312 4.05 1.94 -10.25
C THR A 312 4.86 0.84 -10.93
N MET A 313 6.03 0.51 -10.40
CA MET A 313 6.84 -0.62 -10.86
C MET A 313 6.14 -1.96 -10.66
N VAL A 314 5.48 -2.16 -9.51
CA VAL A 314 4.68 -3.36 -9.23
C VAL A 314 3.58 -3.55 -10.28
N ASP A 315 2.89 -2.48 -10.64
CA ASP A 315 1.86 -2.52 -11.69
C ASP A 315 2.46 -2.82 -13.07
N HIS A 316 3.54 -2.15 -13.43
CA HIS A 316 4.21 -2.38 -14.72
C HIS A 316 4.71 -3.83 -14.86
N PHE A 317 5.28 -4.38 -13.80
CA PHE A 317 5.68 -5.79 -13.77
C PHE A 317 4.51 -6.73 -14.04
N GLN A 318 3.34 -6.47 -13.45
CA GLN A 318 2.16 -7.29 -13.67
C GLN A 318 1.63 -7.19 -15.12
N HIS A 319 1.68 -6.01 -15.74
CA HIS A 319 1.34 -5.87 -17.16
C HIS A 319 2.25 -6.74 -18.01
N ILE A 320 3.57 -6.68 -17.81
CA ILE A 320 4.52 -7.52 -18.55
C ILE A 320 4.24 -9.01 -18.32
N ALA A 321 3.98 -9.44 -17.08
CA ALA A 321 3.72 -10.83 -16.77
C ALA A 321 2.43 -11.37 -17.43
N TYR A 322 1.40 -10.54 -17.58
CA TYR A 322 0.14 -10.94 -18.22
C TYR A 322 0.09 -10.67 -19.73
N GLU A 323 0.94 -9.81 -20.25
CA GLU A 323 1.18 -9.67 -21.69
C GLU A 323 2.00 -10.83 -22.24
N HIS A 324 2.88 -11.38 -21.41
CA HIS A 324 3.83 -12.45 -21.72
C HIS A 324 3.70 -13.62 -20.74
N PRO A 325 2.57 -14.34 -20.74
CA PRO A 325 2.34 -15.45 -19.82
C PRO A 325 3.31 -16.63 -19.98
N GLU A 326 4.03 -16.67 -21.09
CA GLU A 326 5.07 -17.65 -21.41
C GLU A 326 6.41 -17.42 -20.68
N LEU A 327 6.64 -16.24 -20.09
CA LEU A 327 7.89 -15.95 -19.39
C LEU A 327 8.18 -16.98 -18.29
N THR A 328 9.41 -17.43 -18.26
CA THR A 328 9.92 -18.29 -17.18
C THR A 328 10.11 -17.48 -15.89
N PRO A 329 10.18 -18.14 -14.72
CA PRO A 329 10.51 -17.47 -13.46
C PRO A 329 11.81 -16.65 -13.52
N ALA A 330 12.84 -17.14 -14.17
CA ALA A 330 14.10 -16.44 -14.33
C ALA A 330 13.96 -15.15 -15.18
N GLU A 331 13.18 -15.21 -16.25
CA GLU A 331 12.89 -14.03 -17.08
C GLU A 331 12.06 -13.01 -16.32
N ARG A 332 11.07 -13.43 -15.49
CA ARG A 332 10.31 -12.51 -14.62
C ARG A 332 11.23 -11.83 -13.59
N ASN A 333 12.18 -12.54 -13.00
CA ASN A 333 13.16 -11.95 -12.10
C ASN A 333 14.07 -10.92 -12.82
N ALA A 334 14.47 -11.20 -14.06
CA ALA A 334 15.24 -10.29 -14.89
C ALA A 334 14.41 -9.02 -15.24
N GLU A 335 13.12 -9.17 -15.57
CA GLU A 335 12.23 -8.03 -15.80
C GLU A 335 12.05 -7.18 -14.55
N TRP A 336 11.88 -7.78 -13.37
CA TRP A 336 11.84 -7.03 -12.12
C TRP A 336 13.14 -6.23 -11.87
N ALA A 337 14.29 -6.84 -12.09
CA ALA A 337 15.58 -6.17 -11.96
C ALA A 337 15.71 -5.00 -12.97
N ARG A 338 15.26 -5.19 -14.21
CA ARG A 338 15.24 -4.15 -15.25
C ARG A 338 14.33 -2.98 -14.86
N LEU A 339 13.14 -3.27 -14.37
CA LEU A 339 12.20 -2.25 -13.91
C LEU A 339 12.74 -1.52 -12.68
N SER A 340 13.41 -2.22 -11.76
CA SER A 340 14.04 -1.60 -10.59
C SER A 340 15.05 -0.54 -10.99
N ALA A 341 15.82 -0.73 -12.06
CA ALA A 341 16.74 0.27 -12.56
C ALA A 341 16.04 1.53 -13.14
N ILE A 342 14.79 1.40 -13.59
CA ILE A 342 14.00 2.52 -14.12
C ILE A 342 13.30 3.29 -13.00
N TYR A 343 12.59 2.56 -12.11
CA TYR A 343 11.72 3.14 -11.10
C TYR A 343 12.38 3.41 -9.76
N MET A 344 13.48 2.69 -9.46
CA MET A 344 14.21 2.79 -8.19
C MET A 344 15.73 2.85 -8.42
N PRO A 345 16.26 3.86 -9.16
CA PRO A 345 17.70 3.96 -9.47
C PRO A 345 18.58 4.10 -8.22
N TRP A 346 17.99 4.46 -7.09
CA TRP A 346 18.65 4.53 -5.77
C TRP A 346 18.85 3.17 -5.09
N MET A 347 18.22 2.10 -5.62
CA MET A 347 18.29 0.77 -5.03
C MET A 347 19.40 -0.05 -5.68
N LYS A 348 20.42 -0.38 -4.90
CA LYS A 348 21.48 -1.29 -5.33
C LYS A 348 21.06 -2.74 -5.09
N LEU A 349 21.01 -3.53 -6.15
CA LEU A 349 20.83 -4.98 -6.06
C LEU A 349 22.19 -5.61 -5.73
N GLU A 350 22.37 -6.00 -4.47
CA GLU A 350 23.64 -6.55 -3.97
C GLU A 350 23.63 -8.08 -4.08
N ALA A 351 24.53 -8.64 -4.89
CA ALA A 351 24.63 -10.10 -5.08
C ALA A 351 24.89 -10.86 -3.76
N ALA A 352 25.45 -10.21 -2.74
CA ALA A 352 25.65 -10.80 -1.42
C ALA A 352 24.36 -10.90 -0.58
N GLN A 353 23.28 -10.28 -1.03
CA GLN A 353 21.97 -10.35 -0.40
C GLN A 353 21.11 -11.40 -1.14
N PRO A 354 20.94 -12.60 -0.59
CA PRO A 354 20.14 -13.65 -1.22
C PRO A 354 18.72 -13.16 -1.45
N PHE A 355 18.08 -13.62 -2.52
CA PHE A 355 16.73 -13.21 -2.93
C PHE A 355 16.66 -11.76 -3.48
N TYR A 356 17.05 -10.78 -2.69
CA TYR A 356 16.97 -9.35 -3.06
C TYR A 356 17.93 -8.99 -4.19
N GLY A 357 19.17 -9.49 -4.13
CA GLY A 357 20.17 -9.26 -5.17
C GLY A 357 19.90 -9.98 -6.49
N GLU A 358 18.99 -10.95 -6.49
CA GLU A 358 18.64 -11.77 -7.65
C GLU A 358 17.38 -11.27 -8.41
N GLY A 359 16.87 -10.10 -8.05
CA GLY A 359 15.65 -9.55 -8.67
C GLY A 359 14.36 -10.28 -8.29
N ARG A 360 14.37 -11.01 -7.17
CA ARG A 360 13.22 -11.81 -6.72
C ARG A 360 12.28 -11.07 -5.75
N ALA A 361 12.61 -9.84 -5.35
CA ALA A 361 11.91 -9.09 -4.31
C ALA A 361 10.39 -8.92 -4.57
N TRP A 362 9.92 -9.05 -5.80
CA TRP A 362 8.50 -9.02 -6.16
C TRP A 362 7.69 -10.15 -5.49
N GLN A 363 8.33 -11.30 -5.20
CA GLN A 363 7.65 -12.47 -4.62
C GLN A 363 7.16 -12.24 -3.18
N ARG A 364 7.71 -11.25 -2.49
CA ARG A 364 7.23 -10.81 -1.17
C ARG A 364 6.03 -9.88 -1.25
N GLN A 365 5.73 -9.33 -2.43
CA GLN A 365 4.61 -8.44 -2.64
C GLN A 365 3.32 -9.25 -2.80
N ARG A 366 2.58 -9.40 -1.71
CA ARG A 366 1.37 -10.22 -1.60
C ARG A 366 0.35 -9.91 -2.72
N HIS A 367 0.16 -8.65 -3.03
CA HIS A 367 -0.81 -8.20 -4.03
C HIS A 367 -0.56 -8.77 -5.43
N ILE A 368 0.69 -9.03 -5.80
CA ILE A 368 1.03 -9.64 -7.09
C ILE A 368 0.40 -11.04 -7.22
N TYR A 369 0.36 -11.80 -6.12
CA TYR A 369 -0.24 -13.14 -6.08
C TYR A 369 -1.75 -13.09 -5.91
N GLU A 370 -2.26 -12.28 -4.99
CA GLU A 370 -3.63 -12.35 -4.48
C GLU A 370 -4.59 -11.36 -5.14
N SER A 371 -4.12 -10.16 -5.51
CA SER A 371 -4.95 -9.05 -5.99
C SER A 371 -4.28 -8.34 -7.17
N PRO A 372 -4.17 -9.02 -8.33
CA PRO A 372 -3.48 -8.44 -9.49
C PRO A 372 -4.10 -7.12 -9.92
N PHE A 373 -3.23 -6.17 -10.29
CA PHE A 373 -3.54 -4.79 -10.69
C PHE A 373 -4.07 -3.87 -9.58
N TYR A 374 -4.22 -4.34 -8.33
CA TYR A 374 -4.67 -3.47 -7.25
C TYR A 374 -3.62 -2.40 -6.88
N TYR A 375 -2.34 -2.71 -6.98
CA TYR A 375 -1.28 -1.90 -6.38
C TYR A 375 -1.15 -0.49 -6.98
N ILE A 376 -1.58 -0.27 -8.22
CA ILE A 376 -1.59 1.06 -8.84
C ILE A 376 -2.62 2.00 -8.19
N ASP A 377 -3.69 1.45 -7.60
CA ASP A 377 -4.74 2.21 -6.94
C ASP A 377 -4.16 3.02 -5.76
N TYR A 378 -3.21 2.43 -5.02
CA TYR A 378 -2.44 3.14 -4.00
C TYR A 378 -1.62 4.31 -4.56
N CYS A 379 -1.04 4.16 -5.75
CA CYS A 379 -0.22 5.21 -6.36
C CYS A 379 -1.08 6.39 -6.84
N LEU A 380 -2.23 6.10 -7.43
CA LEU A 380 -3.21 7.11 -7.83
C LEU A 380 -3.74 7.85 -6.61
N ALA A 381 -4.09 7.11 -5.57
CA ALA A 381 -4.56 7.66 -4.30
C ALA A 381 -3.49 8.49 -3.59
N GLN A 382 -2.23 8.01 -3.55
CA GLN A 382 -1.15 8.75 -2.93
C GLN A 382 -0.87 10.07 -3.64
N THR A 383 -1.05 10.11 -4.97
CA THR A 383 -0.95 11.36 -5.75
C THR A 383 -1.99 12.38 -5.27
N VAL A 384 -3.25 11.97 -5.14
CA VAL A 384 -4.34 12.85 -4.64
C VAL A 384 -4.12 13.21 -3.16
N SER A 385 -3.65 12.27 -2.35
CA SER A 385 -3.35 12.49 -0.93
C SER A 385 -2.22 13.52 -0.73
N LEU A 386 -1.22 13.54 -1.60
CA LEU A 386 -0.15 14.56 -1.58
C LEU A 386 -0.68 15.94 -1.99
N GLU A 387 -1.71 16.02 -2.82
CA GLU A 387 -2.41 17.28 -3.07
C GLU A 387 -3.12 17.78 -1.81
N PHE A 388 -3.82 16.90 -1.07
CA PHE A 388 -4.36 17.25 0.25
C PHE A 388 -3.27 17.69 1.23
N TRP A 389 -2.12 16.99 1.27
CA TRP A 389 -0.98 17.43 2.07
C TRP A 389 -0.57 18.87 1.75
N ALA A 390 -0.44 19.22 0.49
CA ALA A 390 -0.09 20.60 0.07
C ALA A 390 -1.17 21.62 0.49
N MET A 391 -2.45 21.27 0.35
CA MET A 391 -3.56 22.10 0.80
C MET A 391 -3.56 22.29 2.33
N ILE A 392 -3.29 21.24 3.11
CA ILE A 392 -3.20 21.29 4.57
C ILE A 392 -2.12 22.27 5.02
N GLN A 393 -0.98 22.36 4.31
CA GLN A 393 0.08 23.30 4.66
C GLN A 393 -0.34 24.77 4.47
N SER A 394 -1.27 25.06 3.56
CA SER A 394 -1.72 26.41 3.25
C SER A 394 -2.99 26.80 4.01
N ASP A 395 -4.02 25.96 4.00
CA ASP A 395 -5.31 26.17 4.68
C ASP A 395 -5.91 24.82 5.11
N PRO A 396 -5.64 24.37 6.36
CA PRO A 396 -6.16 23.10 6.87
C PRO A 396 -7.69 22.99 6.85
N LYS A 397 -8.39 24.14 7.05
CA LYS A 397 -9.86 24.18 7.06
C LYS A 397 -10.42 23.96 5.65
N ALA A 398 -9.90 24.68 4.67
CA ALA A 398 -10.30 24.48 3.27
C ALA A 398 -9.95 23.07 2.79
N ALA A 399 -8.80 22.50 3.20
CA ALA A 399 -8.43 21.14 2.90
C ALA A 399 -9.44 20.14 3.46
N TRP A 400 -9.90 20.31 4.71
CA TRP A 400 -10.92 19.47 5.32
C TRP A 400 -12.28 19.58 4.61
N GLU A 401 -12.71 20.78 4.28
CA GLU A 401 -13.95 21.00 3.52
C GLU A 401 -13.89 20.32 2.14
N THR A 402 -12.74 20.35 1.47
CA THR A 402 -12.49 19.67 0.20
C THR A 402 -12.50 18.13 0.39
N TYR A 403 -11.87 17.64 1.45
CA TYR A 403 -11.90 16.21 1.78
C TYR A 403 -13.33 15.71 2.03
N MET A 404 -14.16 16.47 2.73
CA MET A 404 -15.56 16.13 2.96
C MET A 404 -16.40 16.18 1.68
N LYS A 405 -16.11 17.08 0.72
CA LYS A 405 -16.74 17.06 -0.61
C LYS A 405 -16.38 15.81 -1.40
N TYR A 406 -15.14 15.34 -1.26
CA TYR A 406 -14.69 14.08 -1.86
C TYR A 406 -15.35 12.86 -1.19
N THR A 407 -15.51 12.85 0.13
CA THR A 407 -15.93 11.71 0.93
C THR A 407 -17.46 11.47 0.89
N ARG A 408 -18.28 12.53 1.01
CA ARG A 408 -19.74 12.41 1.17
C ARG A 408 -20.47 11.69 0.04
N PRO A 409 -20.08 11.81 -1.25
CA PRO A 409 -20.75 11.08 -2.32
C PRO A 409 -20.50 9.57 -2.32
N ALA A 410 -19.45 9.08 -1.64
CA ALA A 410 -19.03 7.67 -1.61
C ALA A 410 -19.07 7.03 -3.00
N GLY A 411 -19.67 5.86 -3.18
CA GLY A 411 -19.75 5.14 -4.45
C GLY A 411 -20.87 5.62 -5.40
N THR A 412 -21.50 6.76 -5.15
CA THR A 412 -22.48 7.35 -6.10
C THR A 412 -21.80 8.06 -7.28
N MET A 413 -20.49 8.32 -7.18
CA MET A 413 -19.65 8.91 -8.21
C MET A 413 -18.46 8.00 -8.52
N THR A 414 -17.98 8.05 -9.75
CA THR A 414 -16.72 7.42 -10.15
C THR A 414 -15.52 8.18 -9.57
N PHE A 415 -14.34 7.56 -9.55
CA PHE A 415 -13.12 8.21 -9.08
C PHE A 415 -12.84 9.57 -9.75
N LYS A 416 -12.94 9.61 -11.09
CA LYS A 416 -12.74 10.87 -11.85
C LYS A 416 -13.79 11.93 -11.49
N GLU A 417 -15.04 11.53 -11.25
CA GLU A 417 -16.11 12.45 -10.84
C GLU A 417 -15.91 12.96 -9.40
N LEU A 418 -15.45 12.12 -8.46
CA LEU A 418 -15.11 12.52 -7.10
C LEU A 418 -14.01 13.58 -7.07
N ILE A 419 -12.94 13.38 -7.85
CA ILE A 419 -11.85 14.33 -8.01
C ILE A 419 -12.37 15.67 -8.56
N ALA A 420 -13.15 15.63 -9.63
CA ALA A 420 -13.70 16.84 -10.24
C ALA A 420 -14.69 17.57 -9.29
N ASN A 421 -15.55 16.82 -8.57
CA ASN A 421 -16.50 17.36 -7.59
C ASN A 421 -15.79 18.09 -6.44
N ALA A 422 -14.67 17.56 -6.00
CA ALA A 422 -13.85 18.18 -4.95
C ALA A 422 -12.99 19.34 -5.47
N GLY A 423 -12.82 19.49 -6.79
CA GLY A 423 -11.96 20.51 -7.40
C GLY A 423 -10.48 20.16 -7.35
N LEU A 424 -10.16 18.87 -7.26
CA LEU A 424 -8.79 18.34 -7.22
C LEU A 424 -8.24 18.11 -8.64
N VAL A 425 -6.92 18.02 -8.76
CA VAL A 425 -6.25 17.74 -10.03
C VAL A 425 -6.26 16.23 -10.31
N SER A 426 -6.58 15.85 -11.54
CA SER A 426 -6.63 14.45 -11.92
C SER A 426 -5.23 13.81 -11.92
N PRO A 427 -4.99 12.67 -11.22
CA PRO A 427 -3.71 11.98 -11.22
C PRO A 427 -3.33 11.40 -12.60
N PHE A 428 -4.29 11.27 -13.52
CA PHE A 428 -4.03 10.80 -14.89
C PHE A 428 -3.45 11.89 -15.80
N GLY A 429 -3.40 13.14 -15.34
CA GLY A 429 -2.71 14.23 -16.01
C GLY A 429 -1.27 14.37 -15.49
N GLU A 430 -0.36 14.81 -16.37
CA GLU A 430 1.03 15.06 -15.99
C GLU A 430 1.16 16.21 -14.95
N ASP A 431 0.18 17.12 -14.93
CA ASP A 431 0.19 18.32 -14.08
C ASP A 431 0.19 17.96 -12.58
N ALA A 432 -0.61 17.00 -12.14
CA ALA A 432 -0.68 16.60 -10.73
C ALA A 432 0.70 16.19 -10.19
N LEU A 433 1.40 15.31 -10.89
CA LEU A 433 2.72 14.83 -10.47
C LEU A 433 3.80 15.92 -10.57
N ARG A 434 3.69 16.82 -11.55
CA ARG A 434 4.60 17.96 -11.66
C ARG A 434 4.42 18.94 -10.50
N GLU A 435 3.19 19.26 -10.12
CA GLU A 435 2.88 20.15 -9.01
C GLU A 435 3.34 19.57 -7.68
N ILE A 436 3.09 18.30 -7.44
CA ILE A 436 3.59 17.57 -6.26
C ILE A 436 5.12 17.61 -6.21
N ALA A 437 5.80 17.33 -7.32
CA ALA A 437 7.25 17.36 -7.37
C ALA A 437 7.79 18.79 -7.07
N SER A 438 7.09 19.82 -7.51
CA SER A 438 7.45 21.21 -7.23
C SER A 438 7.19 21.61 -5.76
N ALA A 439 6.12 21.10 -5.15
CA ALA A 439 5.76 21.43 -3.76
C ALA A 439 6.65 20.73 -2.73
N ALA A 440 7.16 19.53 -3.07
CA ALA A 440 7.95 18.68 -2.17
C ALA A 440 9.47 18.82 -2.36
N GLY A 441 9.96 19.37 -3.47
CA GLY A 441 11.40 19.57 -3.78
C GLY A 441 11.96 20.81 -3.14
#